data_04483f20c750a5fd1abd6f83268cab70
#
_entry.id   04483f20c750a5fd1abd6f83268cab70
#
_cell.length_a   1.000
_cell.length_b   1.000
_cell.length_c   1.000
_cell.angle_alpha   90.00
_cell.angle_beta   90.00
_cell.angle_gamma   90.00
#
_symmetry.space_group_name_H-M   'P 1'
#
loop_
_entity.id
_entity.type
_entity.pdbx_description
1 polymer ?
#
loop_
_entity_poly.entity_id
_entity_poly.type
_entity_poly.pdbx_seq_one_letter_code
_entity_poly.pdbx_strand_id
1 'polypeptide(L)'
;MEAREEGEVGISGFQWILMLVSTIIYYTIGAAVYTHYEYHDDDDGGKRHWTVVDALYFCTVSMSTVGYGDLSPSTPGTKAFTLLWILVGITCVFTQIGTCFGQLTAPVTRHGAMVLERAVNSALPRTHLDVDGDGESDFAVPRHWVMAYSLTMMPSILLLLTLQFVFAGAFSAIEGWNFGDAMWHCFSTSTTVGYDGM
;
A
#
# COMPACT_ATOMS: atom_id res chain seq x y z
N MET A 1 6.28 -34.43 -12.79
CA MET A 1 6.64 -33.22 -11.99
C MET A 1 5.35 -32.58 -11.55
N GLU A 2 4.91 -32.94 -10.35
CA GLU A 2 3.64 -32.48 -9.78
C GLU A 2 3.73 -30.95 -9.57
N ALA A 3 2.86 -30.23 -10.27
CA ALA A 3 2.60 -28.85 -9.95
C ALA A 3 2.09 -28.83 -8.49
N ARG A 4 2.94 -28.35 -7.58
CA ARG A 4 2.55 -28.02 -6.22
C ARG A 4 1.40 -27.03 -6.35
N GLU A 5 0.18 -27.50 -6.19
CA GLU A 5 -0.95 -26.64 -5.89
C GLU A 5 -0.57 -25.92 -4.59
N GLU A 6 -0.01 -24.72 -4.74
CA GLU A 6 0.05 -23.76 -3.63
C GLU A 6 -1.41 -23.46 -3.28
N GLY A 7 -1.90 -24.23 -2.32
CA GLY A 7 -3.25 -24.06 -1.80
C GLY A 7 -3.42 -22.57 -1.46
N GLU A 8 -4.39 -21.95 -2.08
CA GLU A 8 -4.81 -20.59 -1.72
C GLU A 8 -5.11 -20.60 -0.23
N VAL A 9 -4.18 -20.07 0.55
CA VAL A 9 -4.44 -19.77 1.96
C VAL A 9 -5.38 -18.58 1.98
N GLY A 10 -6.63 -18.84 1.67
CA GLY A 10 -7.70 -17.85 1.86
C GLY A 10 -7.72 -17.45 3.33
N ILE A 11 -7.76 -16.16 3.62
CA ILE A 11 -7.89 -15.65 4.99
C ILE A 11 -9.15 -16.27 5.59
N SER A 12 -9.00 -16.96 6.74
CA SER A 12 -10.15 -17.54 7.45
C SER A 12 -11.05 -16.43 7.99
N GLY A 13 -12.36 -16.71 8.17
CA GLY A 13 -13.28 -15.74 8.76
C GLY A 13 -12.82 -15.21 10.13
N PHE A 14 -12.12 -16.03 10.90
CA PHE A 14 -11.53 -15.64 12.17
C PHE A 14 -10.42 -14.60 12.00
N GLN A 15 -9.56 -14.75 10.99
CA GLN A 15 -8.51 -13.77 10.68
C GLN A 15 -9.11 -12.42 10.26
N TRP A 16 -10.19 -12.42 9.48
CA TRP A 16 -10.92 -11.19 9.14
C TRP A 16 -11.44 -10.45 10.38
N ILE A 17 -12.00 -11.19 11.34
CA ILE A 17 -12.47 -10.59 12.61
C ILE A 17 -11.30 -10.00 13.40
N LEU A 18 -10.20 -10.73 13.53
CA LEU A 18 -9.01 -10.22 14.21
C LEU A 18 -8.46 -8.94 13.57
N MET A 19 -8.44 -8.88 12.24
CA MET A 19 -8.01 -7.70 11.48
C MET A 19 -8.91 -6.50 11.77
N LEU A 20 -10.22 -6.68 11.73
CA LEU A 20 -11.17 -5.61 12.05
C LEU A 20 -11.02 -5.13 13.49
N VAL A 21 -10.96 -6.05 14.43
CA VAL A 21 -10.83 -5.73 15.87
C VAL A 21 -9.51 -4.99 16.15
N SER A 22 -8.38 -5.47 15.61
CA SER A 22 -7.09 -4.80 15.80
C SER A 22 -7.06 -3.39 15.19
N THR A 23 -7.68 -3.21 14.03
CA THR A 23 -7.81 -1.90 13.38
C THR A 23 -8.65 -0.93 14.22
N ILE A 24 -9.81 -1.40 14.71
CA ILE A 24 -10.68 -0.58 15.59
C ILE A 24 -9.95 -0.19 16.87
N ILE A 25 -9.25 -1.13 17.51
CA ILE A 25 -8.47 -0.86 18.72
C ILE A 25 -7.38 0.18 18.45
N TYR A 26 -6.63 0.01 17.35
CA TYR A 26 -5.59 0.95 16.95
C TYR A 26 -6.14 2.37 16.82
N TYR A 27 -7.17 2.57 16.00
CA TYR A 27 -7.75 3.91 15.81
C TYR A 27 -8.40 4.49 17.08
N THR A 28 -9.03 3.67 17.91
CA THR A 28 -9.66 4.13 19.15
C THR A 28 -8.62 4.63 20.14
N ILE A 29 -7.53 3.89 20.34
CA ILE A 29 -6.45 4.31 21.26
C ILE A 29 -5.73 5.54 20.71
N GLY A 30 -5.39 5.56 19.42
CA GLY A 30 -4.76 6.71 18.77
C GLY A 30 -5.63 7.96 18.89
N ALA A 31 -6.92 7.86 18.57
CA ALA A 31 -7.85 8.98 18.74
C ALA A 31 -7.91 9.47 20.18
N ALA A 32 -8.04 8.58 21.17
CA ALA A 32 -8.12 8.96 22.58
C ALA A 32 -6.86 9.69 23.06
N VAL A 33 -5.67 9.23 22.64
CA VAL A 33 -4.41 9.86 23.03
C VAL A 33 -4.24 11.23 22.36
N TYR A 34 -4.36 11.30 21.05
CA TYR A 34 -4.07 12.55 20.33
C TYR A 34 -5.11 13.64 20.59
N THR A 35 -6.40 13.32 20.67
CA THR A 35 -7.42 14.32 21.03
C THR A 35 -7.25 14.86 22.45
N HIS A 36 -6.63 14.09 23.35
CA HIS A 36 -6.42 14.54 24.73
C HIS A 36 -5.15 15.35 24.90
N TYR A 37 -4.07 15.02 24.19
CA TYR A 37 -2.74 15.60 24.44
C TYR A 37 -2.27 16.59 23.37
N GLU A 38 -2.90 16.63 22.17
CA GLU A 38 -2.45 17.49 21.08
C GLU A 38 -3.40 18.65 20.83
N TYR A 39 -2.81 19.78 20.36
CA TYR A 39 -3.51 21.03 20.12
C TYR A 39 -3.11 21.62 18.78
N HIS A 40 -4.04 22.32 18.15
CA HIS A 40 -3.77 23.27 17.10
C HIS A 40 -3.59 24.66 17.69
N ASP A 41 -2.67 25.42 17.17
CA ASP A 41 -2.61 26.86 17.42
C ASP A 41 -3.59 27.55 16.46
N ASP A 42 -4.63 28.18 17.01
CA ASP A 42 -5.60 28.97 16.21
C ASP A 42 -4.98 30.32 15.83
N ASP A 43 -5.41 30.91 14.72
CA ASP A 43 -4.98 32.22 14.20
C ASP A 43 -5.19 33.34 15.23
N ASP A 44 -6.12 33.18 16.14
CA ASP A 44 -6.43 34.12 17.24
C ASP A 44 -5.52 33.92 18.47
N GLY A 45 -4.50 33.07 18.40
CA GLY A 45 -3.60 32.75 19.51
C GLY A 45 -4.22 31.82 20.55
N GLY A 46 -5.38 31.22 20.26
CA GLY A 46 -5.99 30.17 21.06
C GLY A 46 -5.37 28.80 20.79
N LYS A 47 -5.62 27.85 21.70
CA LYS A 47 -5.28 26.44 21.48
C LYS A 47 -6.54 25.61 21.42
N ARG A 48 -6.74 24.89 20.34
CA ARG A 48 -7.84 23.96 20.18
C ARG A 48 -7.31 22.53 20.18
N HIS A 49 -7.89 21.66 20.97
CA HIS A 49 -7.57 20.23 20.91
C HIS A 49 -7.83 19.66 19.52
N TRP A 50 -7.03 18.70 19.13
CA TRP A 50 -7.28 17.93 17.91
C TRP A 50 -8.66 17.30 17.96
N THR A 51 -9.37 17.34 16.87
CA THR A 51 -10.63 16.63 16.71
C THR A 51 -10.36 15.12 16.54
N VAL A 52 -11.40 14.31 16.68
CA VAL A 52 -11.31 12.86 16.39
C VAL A 52 -10.87 12.65 14.92
N VAL A 53 -11.33 13.50 14.01
CA VAL A 53 -10.97 13.42 12.59
C VAL A 53 -9.49 13.69 12.39
N ASP A 54 -8.94 14.74 13.02
CA ASP A 54 -7.50 15.05 12.96
C ASP A 54 -6.65 13.89 13.46
N ALA A 55 -7.05 13.28 14.57
CA ALA A 55 -6.34 12.14 15.17
C ALA A 55 -6.39 10.88 14.29
N LEU A 56 -7.55 10.57 13.70
CA LEU A 56 -7.71 9.44 12.77
C LEU A 56 -6.89 9.67 11.49
N TYR A 57 -6.96 10.87 10.95
CA TYR A 57 -6.16 11.29 9.81
C TYR A 57 -4.67 11.13 10.10
N PHE A 58 -4.17 11.71 11.21
CA PHE A 58 -2.78 11.60 11.62
C PHE A 58 -2.32 10.14 11.76
N CYS A 59 -3.13 9.30 12.43
CA CYS A 59 -2.83 7.87 12.55
C CYS A 59 -2.69 7.20 11.18
N THR A 60 -3.61 7.49 10.25
CA THR A 60 -3.62 6.90 8.90
C THR A 60 -2.40 7.33 8.09
N VAL A 61 -2.12 8.64 8.04
CA VAL A 61 -1.01 9.22 7.28
C VAL A 61 0.34 8.75 7.82
N SER A 62 0.45 8.65 9.16
CA SER A 62 1.68 8.21 9.81
C SER A 62 1.94 6.70 9.63
N MET A 63 0.93 5.83 9.82
CA MET A 63 1.12 4.39 9.66
C MET A 63 1.31 3.96 8.20
N SER A 64 0.74 4.72 7.25
CA SER A 64 0.95 4.49 5.81
C SER A 64 2.29 4.99 5.30
N THR A 65 3.10 5.59 6.19
CA THR A 65 4.42 6.16 5.89
C THR A 65 4.40 7.31 4.87
N VAL A 66 3.25 7.91 4.60
CA VAL A 66 3.13 9.10 3.74
C VAL A 66 3.64 10.34 4.47
N GLY A 67 3.13 10.60 5.69
CA GLY A 67 3.65 11.63 6.58
C GLY A 67 3.67 13.03 5.96
N TYR A 68 2.53 13.60 5.60
CA TYR A 68 2.45 14.95 5.02
C TYR A 68 3.09 16.02 5.90
N GLY A 69 3.05 15.87 7.23
CA GLY A 69 3.68 16.79 8.17
C GLY A 69 2.83 17.99 8.60
N ASP A 70 1.64 18.12 8.05
CA ASP A 70 0.63 19.11 8.42
C ASP A 70 0.19 18.97 9.88
N LEU A 71 0.05 17.75 10.35
CA LEU A 71 -0.15 17.41 11.75
C LEU A 71 1.10 16.71 12.30
N SER A 72 1.60 17.17 13.44
CA SER A 72 2.75 16.56 14.11
C SER A 72 2.62 16.65 15.63
N PRO A 73 3.10 15.64 16.39
CA PRO A 73 3.06 15.67 17.85
C PRO A 73 3.94 16.78 18.39
N SER A 74 3.39 17.57 19.33
CA SER A 74 4.04 18.76 19.86
C SER A 74 4.91 18.47 21.09
N THR A 75 4.46 17.54 21.96
CA THR A 75 5.13 17.27 23.25
C THR A 75 6.14 16.13 23.18
N PRO A 76 7.18 16.10 24.03
CA PRO A 76 8.11 14.96 24.08
C PRO A 76 7.42 13.62 24.39
N GLY A 77 6.38 13.63 25.21
CA GLY A 77 5.62 12.43 25.59
C GLY A 77 4.84 11.86 24.39
N THR A 78 4.13 12.72 23.67
CA THR A 78 3.38 12.29 22.48
C THR A 78 4.31 11.89 21.33
N LYS A 79 5.47 12.53 21.18
CA LYS A 79 6.50 12.11 20.22
C LYS A 79 7.00 10.69 20.53
N ALA A 80 7.31 10.40 21.80
CA ALA A 80 7.73 9.06 22.21
C ALA A 80 6.64 8.02 22.02
N PHE A 81 5.38 8.35 22.35
CA PHE A 81 4.24 7.49 22.08
C PHE A 81 4.09 7.25 20.58
N THR A 82 4.18 8.28 19.76
CA THR A 82 4.02 8.21 18.29
C THR A 82 5.05 7.28 17.66
N LEU A 83 6.31 7.28 18.09
CA LEU A 83 7.31 6.34 17.58
C LEU A 83 6.89 4.88 17.73
N LEU A 84 6.40 4.51 18.93
CA LEU A 84 5.92 3.15 19.17
C LEU A 84 4.59 2.89 18.43
N TRP A 85 3.72 3.91 18.36
CA TRP A 85 2.42 3.81 17.74
C TRP A 85 2.49 3.59 16.23
N ILE A 86 3.41 4.27 15.56
CA ILE A 86 3.68 4.05 14.12
C ILE A 86 4.16 2.60 13.88
N LEU A 87 5.07 2.07 14.72
CA LEU A 87 5.52 0.68 14.58
C LEU A 87 4.36 -0.31 14.72
N VAL A 88 3.47 -0.10 15.69
CA VAL A 88 2.27 -0.92 15.83
C VAL A 88 1.35 -0.76 14.62
N GLY A 89 1.14 0.46 14.14
CA GLY A 89 0.33 0.73 12.96
C GLY A 89 0.84 0.02 11.71
N ILE A 90 2.14 0.14 11.43
CA ILE A 90 2.76 -0.52 10.26
C ILE A 90 2.67 -2.04 10.37
N THR A 91 3.05 -2.60 11.52
CA THR A 91 3.15 -4.06 11.67
C THR A 91 1.79 -4.74 11.80
N CYS A 92 0.84 -4.13 12.51
CA CYS A 92 -0.45 -4.77 12.81
C CYS A 92 -1.58 -4.34 11.88
N VAL A 93 -1.62 -3.06 11.44
CA VAL A 93 -2.75 -2.55 10.66
C VAL A 93 -2.40 -2.44 9.18
N PHE A 94 -1.31 -1.78 8.83
CA PHE A 94 -0.95 -1.53 7.44
C PHE A 94 -0.65 -2.82 6.67
N THR A 95 0.05 -3.78 7.27
CA THR A 95 0.29 -5.10 6.66
C THR A 95 -1.00 -5.87 6.42
N GLN A 96 -1.97 -5.77 7.32
CA GLN A 96 -3.27 -6.41 7.15
C GLN A 96 -4.07 -5.78 6.01
N ILE A 97 -4.11 -4.46 5.94
CA ILE A 97 -4.75 -3.72 4.83
C ILE A 97 -4.10 -4.13 3.49
N GLY A 98 -2.76 -4.19 3.45
CA GLY A 98 -2.02 -4.64 2.27
C GLY A 98 -2.39 -6.07 1.84
N THR A 99 -2.54 -6.98 2.79
CA THR A 99 -2.97 -8.36 2.52
C THR A 99 -4.39 -8.41 1.96
N CYS A 100 -5.34 -7.66 2.53
CA CYS A 100 -6.71 -7.55 2.03
C CYS A 100 -6.74 -7.00 0.59
N PHE A 101 -6.01 -5.91 0.36
CA PHE A 101 -5.93 -5.30 -0.97
C PHE A 101 -5.32 -6.26 -1.99
N GLY A 102 -4.25 -6.96 -1.61
CA GLY A 102 -3.63 -7.99 -2.44
C GLY A 102 -4.60 -9.09 -2.85
N GLN A 103 -5.46 -9.55 -1.94
CA GLN A 103 -6.48 -10.56 -2.26
C GLN A 103 -7.59 -10.03 -3.19
N LEU A 104 -8.02 -8.78 -2.98
CA LEU A 104 -9.02 -8.15 -3.84
C LEU A 104 -8.51 -7.95 -5.27
N THR A 105 -7.23 -7.61 -5.42
CA THR A 105 -6.62 -7.37 -6.73
C THR A 105 -6.08 -8.63 -7.39
N ALA A 106 -5.86 -9.72 -6.62
CA ALA A 106 -5.29 -10.98 -7.09
C ALA A 106 -5.98 -11.55 -8.35
N PRO A 107 -7.33 -11.61 -8.46
CA PRO A 107 -7.96 -12.18 -9.66
C PRO A 107 -7.61 -11.39 -10.93
N VAL A 108 -7.54 -10.06 -10.84
CA VAL A 108 -7.21 -9.20 -11.98
C VAL A 108 -5.73 -9.33 -12.35
N THR A 109 -4.84 -9.23 -11.37
CA THR A 109 -3.39 -9.29 -11.60
C THR A 109 -2.93 -10.67 -12.04
N ARG A 110 -3.48 -11.75 -11.44
CA ARG A 110 -3.16 -13.13 -11.83
C ARG A 110 -3.64 -13.45 -13.24
N HIS A 111 -4.87 -13.06 -13.58
CA HIS A 111 -5.39 -13.30 -14.94
C HIS A 111 -4.53 -12.58 -15.99
N GLY A 112 -4.22 -11.30 -15.75
CA GLY A 112 -3.34 -10.52 -16.63
C GLY A 112 -1.94 -11.14 -16.73
N ALA A 113 -1.36 -11.56 -15.60
CA ALA A 113 -0.04 -12.21 -15.56
C ALA A 113 -0.04 -13.54 -16.33
N MET A 114 -1.06 -14.40 -16.15
CA MET A 114 -1.17 -15.67 -16.88
C MET A 114 -1.28 -15.48 -18.39
N VAL A 115 -2.09 -14.53 -18.84
CA VAL A 115 -2.24 -14.23 -20.28
C VAL A 115 -0.92 -13.77 -20.85
N LEU A 116 -0.25 -12.87 -20.15
CA LEU A 116 1.02 -12.31 -20.58
C LEU A 116 2.15 -13.32 -20.52
N GLU A 117 2.19 -14.17 -19.48
CA GLU A 117 3.17 -15.24 -19.36
C GLU A 117 3.04 -16.26 -20.51
N ARG A 118 1.81 -16.63 -20.90
CA ARG A 118 1.58 -17.48 -22.07
C ARG A 118 2.10 -16.81 -23.34
N ALA A 119 1.85 -15.53 -23.52
CA ALA A 119 2.34 -14.78 -24.68
C ALA A 119 3.88 -14.68 -24.68
N VAL A 120 4.49 -14.41 -23.55
CA VAL A 120 5.96 -14.36 -23.36
C VAL A 120 6.58 -15.74 -23.64
N ASN A 121 6.00 -16.79 -23.09
CA ASN A 121 6.52 -18.15 -23.25
C ASN A 121 6.39 -18.67 -24.69
N SER A 122 5.41 -18.17 -25.46
CA SER A 122 5.26 -18.50 -26.88
C SER A 122 6.19 -17.66 -27.78
N ALA A 123 6.51 -16.45 -27.38
CA ALA A 123 7.29 -15.51 -28.20
C ALA A 123 8.79 -15.51 -27.93
N LEU A 124 9.21 -15.89 -26.70
CA LEU A 124 10.62 -15.85 -26.30
C LEU A 124 11.20 -17.28 -26.16
N PRO A 125 12.31 -17.58 -26.85
CA PRO A 125 12.99 -18.85 -26.71
C PRO A 125 13.51 -19.05 -25.29
N ARG A 126 13.35 -20.26 -24.75
CA ARG A 126 13.89 -20.66 -23.45
C ARG A 126 15.27 -21.28 -23.62
N THR A 127 16.17 -20.99 -22.71
CA THR A 127 17.45 -21.66 -22.58
C THR A 127 17.34 -22.64 -21.42
N HIS A 128 17.67 -23.89 -21.70
CA HIS A 128 17.73 -24.93 -20.70
C HIS A 128 19.11 -24.89 -20.04
N LEU A 129 19.13 -24.82 -18.73
CA LEU A 129 20.35 -24.80 -17.91
C LEU A 129 20.43 -26.14 -17.16
N ASP A 130 21.54 -26.81 -17.33
CA ASP A 130 21.98 -27.98 -16.57
C ASP A 130 22.99 -27.44 -15.55
N VAL A 131 22.64 -27.48 -14.26
CA VAL A 131 23.44 -26.89 -13.19
C VAL A 131 24.37 -27.90 -12.56
N ASP A 132 23.97 -29.17 -12.52
CA ASP A 132 24.75 -30.27 -11.91
C ASP A 132 25.59 -31.10 -12.92
N GLY A 133 25.37 -30.87 -14.23
CA GLY A 133 26.15 -31.50 -15.29
C GLY A 133 25.78 -32.96 -15.56
N ASP A 134 24.57 -33.37 -15.18
CA ASP A 134 24.07 -34.75 -15.37
C ASP A 134 23.50 -34.97 -16.79
N GLY A 135 23.39 -33.94 -17.61
CA GLY A 135 22.86 -33.95 -18.96
C GLY A 135 21.33 -33.74 -19.02
N GLU A 136 20.65 -33.65 -17.89
CA GLU A 136 19.25 -33.27 -17.79
C GLU A 136 19.12 -31.77 -17.50
N SER A 137 18.09 -31.11 -18.02
CA SER A 137 17.91 -29.67 -17.80
C SER A 137 17.15 -29.43 -16.49
N ASP A 138 17.79 -28.83 -15.49
CA ASP A 138 17.19 -28.48 -14.20
C ASP A 138 16.22 -27.32 -14.31
N PHE A 139 16.57 -26.29 -15.09
CA PHE A 139 15.79 -25.08 -15.21
C PHE A 139 15.66 -24.61 -16.67
N ALA A 140 14.45 -24.17 -17.01
CA ALA A 140 14.17 -23.48 -18.27
C ALA A 140 13.99 -21.98 -18.00
N VAL A 141 15.00 -21.19 -18.33
CA VAL A 141 15.00 -19.73 -18.12
C VAL A 141 14.76 -19.01 -19.46
N PRO A 142 13.91 -17.97 -19.51
CA PRO A 142 13.78 -17.17 -20.71
C PRO A 142 15.13 -16.55 -21.09
N ARG A 143 15.53 -16.67 -22.37
CA ARG A 143 16.81 -16.12 -22.88
C ARG A 143 16.92 -14.60 -22.61
N HIS A 144 15.78 -13.89 -22.64
CA HIS A 144 15.68 -12.48 -22.29
C HIS A 144 14.92 -12.31 -20.98
N TRP A 145 15.51 -12.74 -19.89
CA TRP A 145 14.87 -12.76 -18.58
C TRP A 145 14.39 -11.38 -18.11
N VAL A 146 15.15 -10.30 -18.38
CA VAL A 146 14.73 -8.93 -18.02
C VAL A 146 13.42 -8.57 -18.72
N MET A 147 13.31 -8.84 -20.02
CA MET A 147 12.08 -8.57 -20.78
C MET A 147 10.91 -9.43 -20.29
N ALA A 148 11.14 -10.70 -20.01
CA ALA A 148 10.12 -11.60 -19.49
C ALA A 148 9.57 -11.11 -18.14
N TYR A 149 10.46 -10.78 -17.19
CA TYR A 149 10.05 -10.24 -15.88
C TYR A 149 9.38 -8.86 -15.99
N SER A 150 9.90 -7.96 -16.83
CA SER A 150 9.27 -6.65 -17.05
C SER A 150 7.83 -6.79 -17.56
N LEU A 151 7.60 -7.69 -18.51
CA LEU A 151 6.28 -7.95 -19.03
C LEU A 151 5.35 -8.58 -17.97
N THR A 152 5.88 -9.46 -17.13
CA THR A 152 5.08 -10.08 -16.04
C THR A 152 4.61 -9.06 -15.00
N MET A 153 5.34 -7.96 -14.78
CA MET A 153 4.95 -6.88 -13.88
C MET A 153 3.93 -5.91 -14.49
N MET A 154 3.75 -5.89 -15.83
CA MET A 154 2.87 -4.93 -16.51
C MET A 154 1.43 -4.88 -16.00
N PRO A 155 0.74 -6.01 -15.70
CA PRO A 155 -0.64 -5.93 -15.19
C PRO A 155 -0.76 -5.16 -13.87
N SER A 156 0.20 -5.33 -12.96
CA SER A 156 0.22 -4.62 -11.69
C SER A 156 0.49 -3.13 -11.87
N ILE A 157 1.41 -2.78 -12.78
CA ILE A 157 1.73 -1.39 -13.13
C ILE A 157 0.52 -0.73 -13.77
N LEU A 158 -0.15 -1.40 -14.72
CA LEU A 158 -1.34 -0.87 -15.38
C LEU A 158 -2.49 -0.67 -14.40
N LEU A 159 -2.68 -1.60 -13.46
CA LEU A 159 -3.69 -1.45 -12.40
C LEU A 159 -3.39 -0.24 -11.53
N LEU A 160 -2.13 -0.08 -11.09
CA LEU A 160 -1.70 1.08 -10.30
C LEU A 160 -1.98 2.39 -11.04
N LEU A 161 -1.54 2.51 -12.30
CA LEU A 161 -1.76 3.70 -13.11
C LEU A 161 -3.25 3.98 -13.31
N THR A 162 -4.06 2.95 -13.58
CA THR A 162 -5.50 3.11 -13.73
C THR A 162 -6.13 3.67 -12.45
N LEU A 163 -5.76 3.15 -11.28
CA LEU A 163 -6.24 3.67 -10.01
C LEU A 163 -5.81 5.13 -9.79
N GLN A 164 -4.57 5.51 -10.16
CA GLN A 164 -4.10 6.89 -10.08
C GLN A 164 -4.98 7.84 -10.92
N PHE A 165 -5.27 7.47 -12.17
CA PHE A 165 -6.12 8.27 -13.05
C PHE A 165 -7.55 8.41 -12.51
N VAL A 166 -8.13 7.32 -11.99
CA VAL A 166 -9.48 7.33 -11.41
C VAL A 166 -9.55 8.23 -10.18
N PHE A 167 -8.58 8.09 -9.26
CA PHE A 167 -8.55 8.93 -8.04
C PHE A 167 -8.23 10.39 -8.36
N ALA A 168 -7.32 10.68 -9.29
CA ALA A 168 -7.05 12.05 -9.73
C ALA A 168 -8.30 12.71 -10.33
N GLY A 169 -9.08 11.96 -11.13
CA GLY A 169 -10.37 12.44 -11.64
C GLY A 169 -11.37 12.72 -10.52
N ALA A 170 -11.44 11.85 -9.51
CA ALA A 170 -12.32 12.04 -8.36
C ALA A 170 -11.92 13.27 -7.52
N PHE A 171 -10.63 13.45 -7.21
CA PHE A 171 -10.14 14.63 -6.49
C PHE A 171 -10.35 15.91 -7.28
N SER A 172 -10.07 15.90 -8.58
CA SER A 172 -10.36 17.04 -9.46
C SER A 172 -11.83 17.46 -9.42
N ALA A 173 -12.75 16.47 -9.39
CA ALA A 173 -14.19 16.74 -9.35
C ALA A 173 -14.70 17.18 -7.98
N ILE A 174 -14.14 16.67 -6.88
CA ILE A 174 -14.61 16.95 -5.51
C ILE A 174 -13.99 18.23 -4.97
N GLU A 175 -12.67 18.40 -5.11
CA GLU A 175 -11.92 19.53 -4.56
C GLU A 175 -11.82 20.71 -5.53
N GLY A 176 -12.25 20.53 -6.78
CA GLY A 176 -12.14 21.55 -7.81
C GLY A 176 -10.71 21.82 -8.29
N TRP A 177 -9.78 20.91 -7.99
CA TRP A 177 -8.38 21.01 -8.42
C TRP A 177 -8.25 20.80 -9.92
N ASN A 178 -7.20 21.39 -10.49
CA ASN A 178 -6.83 21.02 -11.83
C ASN A 178 -6.35 19.55 -11.86
N PHE A 179 -6.63 18.85 -12.94
CA PHE A 179 -6.30 17.41 -13.06
C PHE A 179 -4.81 17.10 -12.87
N GLY A 180 -3.92 18.01 -13.27
CA GLY A 180 -2.46 17.85 -13.09
C GLY A 180 -2.06 17.84 -11.61
N ASP A 181 -2.63 18.75 -10.81
CA ASP A 181 -2.38 18.87 -9.38
C ASP A 181 -2.98 17.67 -8.63
N ALA A 182 -4.21 17.25 -9.00
CA ALA A 182 -4.83 16.06 -8.47
C ALA A 182 -4.00 14.79 -8.77
N MET A 183 -3.43 14.67 -9.97
CA MET A 183 -2.54 13.56 -10.35
C MET A 183 -1.24 13.59 -9.54
N TRP A 184 -0.65 14.78 -9.37
CA TRP A 184 0.54 14.96 -8.55
C TRP A 184 0.30 14.51 -7.10
N HIS A 185 -0.81 14.96 -6.50
CA HIS A 185 -1.21 14.55 -5.15
C HIS A 185 -1.38 13.03 -5.03
N CYS A 186 -2.14 12.41 -5.94
CA CYS A 186 -2.32 10.96 -5.95
C CYS A 186 -0.98 10.22 -6.08
N PHE A 187 -0.08 10.70 -6.94
CA PHE A 187 1.22 10.07 -7.15
C PHE A 187 2.14 10.23 -5.93
N SER A 188 2.25 11.42 -5.35
CA SER A 188 3.06 11.66 -4.15
C SER A 188 2.57 10.87 -2.94
N THR A 189 1.24 10.73 -2.81
CA THR A 189 0.62 9.92 -1.76
C THR A 189 0.88 8.43 -1.95
N SER A 190 0.64 7.89 -3.14
CA SER A 190 0.80 6.46 -3.41
C SER A 190 2.25 5.97 -3.37
N THR A 191 3.19 6.85 -3.69
CA THR A 191 4.63 6.59 -3.55
C THR A 191 5.17 6.85 -2.16
N THR A 192 4.28 7.24 -1.22
CA THR A 192 4.63 7.56 0.18
C THR A 192 5.69 8.67 0.32
N VAL A 193 5.78 9.57 -0.66
CA VAL A 193 6.68 10.75 -0.59
C VAL A 193 6.04 11.86 0.24
N GLY A 194 4.70 12.02 0.14
CA GLY A 194 3.92 12.90 0.99
C GLY A 194 4.28 14.39 0.85
N TYR A 195 4.50 14.86 -0.38
CA TYR A 195 4.66 16.30 -0.57
C TYR A 195 3.35 17.01 -0.20
N ASP A 196 3.38 17.71 0.94
CA ASP A 196 2.35 18.66 1.34
C ASP A 196 2.69 20.00 0.67
N GLY A 197 1.76 20.56 -0.09
CA GLY A 197 2.05 21.78 -0.82
C GLY A 197 0.92 22.27 -1.73
N MET A 198 -0.30 21.85 -1.49
CA MET A 198 -1.48 22.43 -2.17
C MET A 198 -2.45 23.03 -1.21
#